data_aad2dd7680fe8ba32388ba9f89030fbc
#
_entry.id   aad2dd7680fe8ba32388ba9f89030fbc
#
_cell.length_a   1.000
_cell.length_b   1.000
_cell.length_c   1.000
_cell.angle_alpha   90.00
_cell.angle_beta   90.00
_cell.angle_gamma   90.00
#
_symmetry.space_group_name_H-M   'P 1'
#
loop_
_entity.id
_entity.type
_entity.pdbx_description
1 polymer ?
#
loop_
_entity_poly.entity_id
_entity_poly.type
_entity_poly.pdbx_seq_one_letter_code
_entity_poly.pdbx_strand_id
1 'polypeptide(L)'
;ANNPSAEETSAEIIAATADGMKLVYSDSPANALGMIDITDPANPKPLGSMDLGGEPTSVAIKNGQAFVGINTSPNYVEPSGHLLVVDLASGKEVTKVELGGQPDSVAVSPDGTFVAVAIENERNEDINDEKIPQLPGGFVAIVNLADNSVTKADLVGFSTIAPNDPEPEFVDINNLGEIVVTMQENNWMAVIDRNGKVISEFDAGLVTLVGIDNKKDGKLNMVDSIENVRREPDAVKWIGNDHFATANEGDYKHEAPGQAKRGGSRGWTIFNKNGSVVYESGSSYERALASAGYWPEKRAEKKGVEPESVEVAIYGDTRYIFVGAERANAIGVYKANDLKNPEL
;
A
#
# COMPACT_ATOMS: atom_id res chain seq x y z
N ALA A 1 -9.10 -5.60 24.29
CA ALA A 1 -9.63 -5.24 22.98
C ALA A 1 -10.00 -3.77 22.96
N ASN A 2 -9.71 -3.06 21.87
CA ASN A 2 -10.09 -1.65 21.70
C ASN A 2 -11.60 -1.48 21.47
N ASN A 3 -12.21 -2.43 20.76
CA ASN A 3 -13.63 -2.44 20.49
C ASN A 3 -14.23 -3.80 20.90
N PRO A 4 -14.50 -4.02 22.19
CA PRO A 4 -14.97 -5.32 22.69
C PRO A 4 -16.41 -5.66 22.28
N SER A 5 -17.15 -4.70 21.72
CA SER A 5 -18.54 -4.88 21.28
C SER A 5 -18.65 -5.16 19.76
N ALA A 6 -17.59 -5.03 19.00
CA ALA A 6 -17.60 -5.35 17.57
C ALA A 6 -17.67 -6.87 17.37
N GLU A 7 -18.47 -7.30 16.37
CA GLU A 7 -18.57 -8.71 15.98
C GLU A 7 -17.28 -9.17 15.28
N GLU A 8 -16.68 -8.27 14.49
CA GLU A 8 -15.43 -8.47 13.77
C GLU A 8 -14.56 -7.23 13.88
N THR A 9 -13.24 -7.39 13.90
CA THR A 9 -12.26 -6.31 13.88
C THR A 9 -11.06 -6.73 13.03
N SER A 10 -10.57 -5.81 12.21
CA SER A 10 -9.34 -5.97 11.43
C SER A 10 -8.56 -4.66 11.45
N ALA A 11 -7.36 -4.67 12.03
CA ALA A 11 -6.47 -3.53 11.93
C ALA A 11 -5.68 -3.66 10.60
N GLU A 12 -5.83 -2.71 9.72
CA GLU A 12 -5.21 -2.72 8.39
C GLU A 12 -4.10 -1.70 8.29
N ILE A 13 -4.43 -0.42 8.15
CA ILE A 13 -3.43 0.64 8.05
C ILE A 13 -3.20 1.26 9.43
N ILE A 14 -1.93 1.45 9.78
CA ILE A 14 -1.52 1.98 11.09
C ILE A 14 -0.58 3.18 10.92
N ALA A 15 -0.79 4.20 11.74
CA ALA A 15 0.06 5.39 11.81
C ALA A 15 0.44 5.71 13.25
N ALA A 16 1.68 6.21 13.45
CA ALA A 16 2.16 6.66 14.75
C ALA A 16 2.03 8.18 14.90
N THR A 17 1.72 8.64 16.12
CA THR A 17 1.82 10.07 16.44
C THR A 17 3.28 10.53 16.40
N ALA A 18 3.52 11.83 16.15
CA ALA A 18 4.86 12.37 15.98
C ALA A 18 5.77 12.24 17.23
N ASP A 19 5.18 12.12 18.42
CA ASP A 19 5.88 11.86 19.67
C ASP A 19 6.19 10.36 19.90
N GLY A 20 5.68 9.49 19.01
CA GLY A 20 5.85 8.03 19.10
C GLY A 20 5.12 7.38 20.29
N MET A 21 4.13 8.07 20.89
CA MET A 21 3.47 7.57 22.10
C MET A 21 2.13 6.90 21.84
N LYS A 22 1.56 7.09 20.63
CA LYS A 22 0.28 6.47 20.26
C LYS A 22 0.32 5.92 18.84
N LEU A 23 -0.40 4.83 18.65
CA LEU A 23 -0.77 4.31 17.35
C LEU A 23 -2.25 4.57 17.09
N VAL A 24 -2.58 4.85 15.83
CA VAL A 24 -3.94 4.95 15.32
C VAL A 24 -4.04 4.02 14.13
N TYR A 25 -5.11 3.25 14.03
CA TYR A 25 -5.31 2.28 12.94
C TYR A 25 -6.73 2.29 12.41
N SER A 26 -6.88 2.00 11.12
CA SER A 26 -8.18 1.73 10.50
C SER A 26 -8.68 0.35 10.91
N ASP A 27 -9.97 0.24 11.16
CA ASP A 27 -10.68 -1.01 11.47
C ASP A 27 -11.92 -1.03 10.57
N SER A 28 -11.73 -1.54 9.35
CA SER A 28 -12.74 -1.50 8.28
C SER A 28 -14.03 -2.24 8.66
N PRO A 29 -13.99 -3.49 9.16
CA PRO A 29 -15.21 -4.19 9.57
C PRO A 29 -15.97 -3.50 10.70
N ALA A 30 -15.24 -2.77 11.56
CA ALA A 30 -15.86 -2.05 12.69
C ALA A 30 -16.27 -0.62 12.35
N ASN A 31 -16.02 -0.12 11.13
CA ASN A 31 -16.23 1.28 10.72
C ASN A 31 -15.59 2.28 11.69
N ALA A 32 -14.39 2.00 12.17
CA ALA A 32 -13.80 2.73 13.29
C ALA A 32 -12.30 3.03 13.13
N LEU A 33 -11.84 4.07 13.82
CA LEU A 33 -10.42 4.23 14.16
C LEU A 33 -10.17 3.64 15.55
N GLY A 34 -9.22 2.72 15.65
CA GLY A 34 -8.72 2.26 16.93
C GLY A 34 -7.48 3.04 17.38
N MET A 35 -7.27 3.17 18.68
CA MET A 35 -6.12 3.86 19.27
C MET A 35 -5.43 3.01 20.33
N ILE A 36 -4.09 3.06 20.35
CA ILE A 36 -3.25 2.30 21.28
C ILE A 36 -2.21 3.25 21.91
N ASP A 37 -2.10 3.23 23.22
CA ASP A 37 -0.99 3.85 23.96
C ASP A 37 0.23 2.91 23.88
N ILE A 38 1.33 3.41 23.35
CA ILE A 38 2.63 2.74 23.25
C ILE A 38 3.74 3.50 23.98
N THR A 39 3.38 4.32 24.98
CA THR A 39 4.37 4.97 25.86
C THR A 39 5.34 3.96 26.48
N ASP A 40 4.85 2.77 26.80
CA ASP A 40 5.65 1.57 27.06
C ASP A 40 5.38 0.55 25.94
N PRO A 41 6.25 0.46 24.89
CA PRO A 41 6.00 -0.43 23.75
C PRO A 41 5.98 -1.93 24.14
N ALA A 42 6.57 -2.29 25.27
CA ALA A 42 6.50 -3.67 25.78
C ALA A 42 5.15 -4.02 26.41
N ASN A 43 4.36 -3.02 26.79
CA ASN A 43 3.06 -3.18 27.41
C ASN A 43 2.03 -2.20 26.80
N PRO A 44 1.66 -2.35 25.53
CA PRO A 44 0.72 -1.47 24.84
C PRO A 44 -0.67 -1.54 25.50
N LYS A 45 -1.36 -0.40 25.58
CA LYS A 45 -2.67 -0.30 26.22
C LYS A 45 -3.73 0.20 25.25
N PRO A 46 -4.92 -0.39 25.23
CA PRO A 46 -6.02 0.12 24.42
C PRO A 46 -6.46 1.51 24.93
N LEU A 47 -6.71 2.43 23.99
CA LEU A 47 -7.30 3.75 24.25
C LEU A 47 -8.75 3.85 23.75
N GLY A 48 -9.29 2.76 23.21
CA GLY A 48 -10.62 2.69 22.63
C GLY A 48 -10.65 2.90 21.14
N SER A 49 -11.85 2.99 20.59
CA SER A 49 -12.12 3.22 19.17
C SER A 49 -13.12 4.35 19.01
N MET A 50 -13.11 4.97 17.83
CA MET A 50 -14.00 6.02 17.40
C MET A 50 -14.77 5.55 16.18
N ASP A 51 -16.09 5.58 16.26
CA ASP A 51 -16.99 5.32 15.13
C ASP A 51 -16.85 6.46 14.09
N LEU A 52 -16.67 6.09 12.82
CA LEU A 52 -16.48 7.03 11.71
C LEU A 52 -17.72 7.14 10.81
N GLY A 53 -18.72 6.32 11.04
CA GLY A 53 -19.95 6.30 10.23
C GLY A 53 -19.76 5.81 8.79
N GLY A 54 -18.63 5.16 8.49
CA GLY A 54 -18.29 4.57 7.20
C GLY A 54 -17.01 3.76 7.30
N GLU A 55 -16.70 3.01 6.28
CA GLU A 55 -15.55 2.10 6.22
C GLU A 55 -14.23 2.86 6.04
N PRO A 56 -13.32 2.87 7.05
CA PRO A 56 -12.01 3.49 6.89
C PRO A 56 -11.07 2.56 6.13
N THR A 57 -10.54 2.99 5.01
CA THR A 57 -9.57 2.24 4.22
C THR A 57 -8.12 2.55 4.63
N SER A 58 -7.84 3.79 5.01
CA SER A 58 -6.48 4.23 5.34
C SER A 58 -6.47 5.33 6.39
N VAL A 59 -5.33 5.49 7.08
CA VAL A 59 -5.10 6.58 8.01
C VAL A 59 -3.68 7.13 7.94
N ALA A 60 -3.54 8.44 7.90
CA ALA A 60 -2.28 9.14 8.09
C ALA A 60 -2.41 10.15 9.24
N ILE A 61 -1.29 10.48 9.90
CA ILE A 61 -1.28 11.42 11.03
C ILE A 61 -0.35 12.59 10.72
N LYS A 62 -0.84 13.81 10.95
CA LYS A 62 -0.04 15.02 10.89
C LYS A 62 -0.55 16.06 11.88
N ASN A 63 0.35 16.74 12.59
CA ASN A 63 0.03 17.85 13.50
C ASN A 63 -1.11 17.57 14.50
N GLY A 64 -1.17 16.33 15.03
CA GLY A 64 -2.21 15.92 15.99
C GLY A 64 -3.59 15.62 15.37
N GLN A 65 -3.66 15.56 14.05
CA GLN A 65 -4.86 15.20 13.30
C GLN A 65 -4.67 13.86 12.60
N ALA A 66 -5.74 13.06 12.53
CA ALA A 66 -5.85 11.89 11.67
C ALA A 66 -6.56 12.30 10.37
N PHE A 67 -6.01 11.85 9.25
CA PHE A 67 -6.55 11.98 7.90
C PHE A 67 -6.96 10.60 7.45
N VAL A 68 -8.24 10.37 7.25
CA VAL A 68 -8.83 9.05 7.06
C VAL A 68 -9.55 8.99 5.73
N GLY A 69 -9.20 8.03 4.88
CA GLY A 69 -10.01 7.66 3.71
C GLY A 69 -11.25 6.90 4.17
N ILE A 70 -12.42 7.36 3.79
CA ILE A 70 -13.69 6.70 4.11
C ILE A 70 -14.38 6.28 2.83
N ASN A 71 -14.54 4.97 2.65
CA ASN A 71 -15.35 4.40 1.59
C ASN A 71 -16.84 4.52 1.93
N THR A 72 -17.62 5.02 0.97
CA THR A 72 -19.08 5.13 1.08
C THR A 72 -19.76 4.60 -0.18
N SER A 73 -19.05 3.83 -0.99
CA SER A 73 -19.54 3.29 -2.26
C SER A 73 -20.74 2.38 -2.03
N PRO A 74 -21.87 2.61 -2.68
CA PRO A 74 -23.01 1.70 -2.60
C PRO A 74 -22.80 0.44 -3.45
N ASN A 75 -21.89 0.49 -4.42
CA ASN A 75 -21.52 -0.60 -5.31
C ASN A 75 -20.27 -0.22 -6.11
N TYR A 76 -19.72 -1.16 -6.88
CA TYR A 76 -18.48 -0.99 -7.66
C TYR A 76 -18.61 -0.06 -8.89
N VAL A 77 -19.82 0.30 -9.35
CA VAL A 77 -20.05 1.16 -10.53
C VAL A 77 -20.42 2.60 -10.17
N GLU A 78 -20.74 2.85 -8.91
CA GLU A 78 -21.04 4.17 -8.34
C GLU A 78 -20.11 4.44 -7.13
N PRO A 79 -18.77 4.37 -7.34
CA PRO A 79 -17.83 4.54 -6.23
C PRO A 79 -17.94 5.94 -5.63
N SER A 80 -17.83 6.01 -4.32
CA SER A 80 -17.87 7.26 -3.57
C SER A 80 -17.06 7.17 -2.28
N GLY A 81 -16.59 8.30 -1.81
CA GLY A 81 -15.86 8.38 -0.57
C GLY A 81 -15.38 9.79 -0.27
N HIS A 82 -14.87 9.96 0.92
CA HIS A 82 -14.41 11.25 1.39
C HIS A 82 -13.15 11.14 2.25
N LEU A 83 -12.39 12.23 2.32
CA LEU A 83 -11.34 12.41 3.32
C LEU A 83 -11.99 12.99 4.58
N LEU A 84 -11.90 12.27 5.68
CA LEU A 84 -12.30 12.74 7.01
C LEU A 84 -11.06 13.19 7.80
N VAL A 85 -11.07 14.39 8.33
CA VAL A 85 -10.02 14.90 9.21
C VAL A 85 -10.54 14.99 10.64
N VAL A 86 -9.83 14.32 11.55
CA VAL A 86 -10.21 14.21 12.96
C VAL A 86 -9.10 14.76 13.84
N ASP A 87 -9.44 15.61 14.80
CA ASP A 87 -8.52 16.04 15.87
C ASP A 87 -8.37 14.92 16.92
N LEU A 88 -7.17 14.40 17.06
CA LEU A 88 -6.88 13.25 17.93
C LEU A 88 -7.00 13.55 19.44
N ALA A 89 -6.91 14.81 19.83
CA ALA A 89 -7.00 15.20 21.24
C ALA A 89 -8.46 15.27 21.70
N SER A 90 -9.34 15.80 20.88
CA SER A 90 -10.75 15.95 21.20
C SER A 90 -11.65 14.84 20.65
N GLY A 91 -11.15 14.04 19.68
CA GLY A 91 -11.93 13.05 18.96
C GLY A 91 -13.02 13.64 18.07
N LYS A 92 -12.88 14.90 17.65
CA LYS A 92 -13.91 15.59 16.86
C LYS A 92 -13.50 15.70 15.40
N GLU A 93 -14.48 15.62 14.53
CA GLU A 93 -14.35 15.99 13.13
C GLU A 93 -13.90 17.45 13.01
N VAL A 94 -12.88 17.68 12.19
CA VAL A 94 -12.36 18.99 11.81
C VAL A 94 -12.97 19.40 10.47
N THR A 95 -12.91 18.53 9.50
CA THR A 95 -13.47 18.73 8.16
C THR A 95 -13.71 17.40 7.45
N LYS A 96 -14.57 17.44 6.46
CA LYS A 96 -14.89 16.37 5.55
C LYS A 96 -14.79 16.88 4.12
N VAL A 97 -14.08 16.17 3.24
CA VAL A 97 -13.87 16.56 1.85
C VAL A 97 -14.25 15.42 0.92
N GLU A 98 -15.26 15.63 0.06
CA GLU A 98 -15.68 14.64 -0.90
C GLU A 98 -14.61 14.43 -1.97
N LEU A 99 -14.28 13.16 -2.28
CA LEU A 99 -13.19 12.78 -3.18
C LEU A 99 -13.67 12.42 -4.59
N GLY A 100 -14.94 12.07 -4.72
CA GLY A 100 -15.52 11.72 -6.02
C GLY A 100 -15.19 10.32 -6.51
N GLY A 101 -14.83 9.41 -5.60
CA GLY A 101 -14.55 8.00 -5.84
C GLY A 101 -14.19 7.30 -4.53
N GLN A 102 -13.96 5.99 -4.59
CA GLN A 102 -13.58 5.16 -3.46
C GLN A 102 -12.11 5.41 -3.10
N PRO A 103 -11.81 5.96 -1.90
CA PRO A 103 -10.44 6.07 -1.45
C PRO A 103 -9.89 4.71 -1.01
N ASP A 104 -8.60 4.52 -1.25
CA ASP A 104 -7.80 3.48 -0.62
C ASP A 104 -6.70 4.11 0.24
N SER A 105 -5.52 4.39 -0.25
CA SER A 105 -4.39 4.91 0.53
C SER A 105 -4.41 6.43 0.69
N VAL A 106 -3.97 6.92 1.86
CA VAL A 106 -3.88 8.33 2.22
C VAL A 106 -2.47 8.70 2.67
N ALA A 107 -1.88 9.74 2.09
CA ALA A 107 -0.61 10.31 2.53
C ALA A 107 -0.72 11.82 2.73
N VAL A 108 -0.15 12.34 3.84
CA VAL A 108 -0.07 13.78 4.12
C VAL A 108 1.32 14.29 3.74
N SER A 109 1.38 15.41 3.02
CA SER A 109 2.65 16.03 2.64
C SER A 109 3.53 16.34 3.85
N PRO A 110 4.87 16.20 3.75
CA PRO A 110 5.78 16.50 4.85
C PRO A 110 5.64 17.93 5.40
N ASP A 111 5.29 18.90 4.55
CA ASP A 111 5.04 20.28 4.93
C ASP A 111 3.63 20.52 5.53
N GLY A 112 2.74 19.51 5.48
CA GLY A 112 1.38 19.57 6.00
C GLY A 112 0.45 20.50 5.21
N THR A 113 0.72 20.73 3.93
CA THR A 113 -0.08 21.65 3.10
C THR A 113 -1.11 20.96 2.22
N PHE A 114 -0.93 19.68 1.94
CA PHE A 114 -1.89 18.90 1.14
C PHE A 114 -1.88 17.41 1.53
N VAL A 115 -2.91 16.71 1.11
CA VAL A 115 -3.07 15.26 1.23
C VAL A 115 -3.21 14.66 -0.16
N ALA A 116 -2.51 13.58 -0.44
CA ALA A 116 -2.76 12.74 -1.60
C ALA A 116 -3.58 11.52 -1.17
N VAL A 117 -4.56 11.15 -1.99
CA VAL A 117 -5.42 9.99 -1.77
C VAL A 117 -5.46 9.18 -3.06
N ALA A 118 -5.09 7.93 -2.99
CA ALA A 118 -5.36 6.97 -4.06
C ALA A 118 -6.88 6.76 -4.13
N ILE A 119 -7.46 6.95 -5.30
CA ILE A 119 -8.86 6.67 -5.56
C ILE A 119 -8.89 5.43 -6.44
N GLU A 120 -9.02 4.31 -5.80
CA GLU A 120 -8.91 3.00 -6.40
C GLU A 120 -10.10 2.72 -7.32
N ASN A 121 -11.33 2.92 -6.83
CA ASN A 121 -12.57 2.47 -7.46
C ASN A 121 -12.54 0.97 -7.71
N GLU A 122 -12.34 0.23 -6.63
CA GLU A 122 -12.19 -1.23 -6.58
C GLU A 122 -13.06 -1.98 -7.60
N ARG A 123 -12.50 -2.98 -8.23
CA ARG A 123 -13.18 -3.84 -9.20
C ARG A 123 -13.98 -4.93 -8.51
N ASN A 124 -15.03 -5.39 -9.15
CA ASN A 124 -15.82 -6.51 -8.64
C ASN A 124 -15.23 -7.84 -9.12
N GLU A 125 -14.55 -8.54 -8.24
CA GLU A 125 -13.94 -9.84 -8.51
C GLU A 125 -14.96 -10.97 -8.79
N ASP A 126 -16.22 -10.79 -8.40
CA ASP A 126 -17.27 -11.81 -8.55
C ASP A 126 -17.91 -11.84 -9.94
N ILE A 127 -17.55 -10.89 -10.82
CA ILE A 127 -18.13 -10.81 -12.17
C ILE A 127 -17.10 -11.03 -13.27
N ASN A 128 -17.56 -11.53 -14.43
CA ASN A 128 -16.77 -11.65 -15.66
C ASN A 128 -15.47 -12.45 -15.54
N ASP A 129 -15.36 -13.37 -14.58
CA ASP A 129 -14.10 -14.06 -14.25
C ASP A 129 -12.96 -13.07 -13.94
N GLU A 130 -13.25 -11.98 -13.22
CA GLU A 130 -12.31 -10.90 -12.86
C GLU A 130 -11.69 -10.16 -14.05
N LYS A 131 -12.33 -10.21 -15.22
CA LYS A 131 -11.82 -9.54 -16.42
C LYS A 131 -11.92 -8.03 -16.32
N ILE A 132 -10.85 -7.39 -16.71
CA ILE A 132 -10.71 -5.93 -16.83
C ILE A 132 -10.79 -5.47 -18.28
N PRO A 133 -11.21 -4.23 -18.59
CA PRO A 133 -11.51 -3.15 -17.64
C PRO A 133 -12.89 -3.26 -16.95
N GLN A 134 -12.98 -2.69 -15.74
CA GLN A 134 -14.23 -2.47 -15.01
C GLN A 134 -14.31 -0.98 -14.60
N LEU A 135 -15.15 -0.21 -15.24
CA LEU A 135 -15.22 1.24 -15.04
C LEU A 135 -16.20 1.59 -13.91
N PRO A 136 -15.98 2.75 -13.24
CA PRO A 136 -15.01 3.81 -13.57
C PRO A 136 -13.61 3.53 -13.04
N GLY A 137 -12.57 3.83 -13.83
CA GLY A 137 -11.19 3.75 -13.38
C GLY A 137 -10.86 4.81 -12.31
N GLY A 138 -9.82 4.53 -11.53
CA GLY A 138 -9.36 5.37 -10.44
C GLY A 138 -8.49 6.56 -10.87
N PHE A 139 -8.01 7.30 -9.88
CA PHE A 139 -7.16 8.48 -10.04
C PHE A 139 -6.50 8.86 -8.70
N VAL A 140 -5.60 9.84 -8.69
CA VAL A 140 -5.11 10.41 -7.42
C VAL A 140 -5.85 11.74 -7.14
N ALA A 141 -6.47 11.84 -5.97
CA ALA A 141 -7.04 13.07 -5.46
C ALA A 141 -6.00 13.81 -4.60
N ILE A 142 -5.78 15.10 -4.88
CA ILE A 142 -4.87 15.97 -4.12
C ILE A 142 -5.70 17.03 -3.44
N VAL A 143 -5.82 16.95 -2.11
CA VAL A 143 -6.62 17.85 -1.29
C VAL A 143 -5.74 18.93 -0.69
N ASN A 144 -5.97 20.20 -1.03
CA ASN A 144 -5.30 21.34 -0.44
C ASN A 144 -5.88 21.63 0.95
N LEU A 145 -5.06 21.60 2.00
CA LEU A 145 -5.52 21.76 3.37
C LEU A 145 -5.82 23.22 3.78
N ALA A 146 -5.50 24.21 2.93
CA ALA A 146 -5.82 25.60 3.23
C ALA A 146 -7.27 25.98 2.87
N ASP A 147 -7.85 25.33 1.85
CA ASP A 147 -9.17 25.69 1.31
C ASP A 147 -10.05 24.47 0.99
N ASN A 148 -9.56 23.27 1.25
CA ASN A 148 -10.22 21.97 0.95
C ASN A 148 -10.52 21.75 -0.55
N SER A 149 -9.84 22.46 -1.44
CA SER A 149 -9.98 22.22 -2.88
C SER A 149 -9.34 20.90 -3.26
N VAL A 150 -9.96 20.18 -4.22
CA VAL A 150 -9.50 18.88 -4.72
C VAL A 150 -9.01 19.03 -6.14
N THR A 151 -7.78 18.63 -6.40
CA THR A 151 -7.21 18.48 -7.73
C THR A 151 -7.16 16.99 -8.08
N LYS A 152 -7.69 16.63 -9.25
CA LYS A 152 -7.63 15.26 -9.76
C LYS A 152 -6.40 15.11 -10.66
N ALA A 153 -5.53 14.14 -10.34
CA ALA A 153 -4.48 13.68 -11.24
C ALA A 153 -4.99 12.46 -12.02
N ASP A 154 -5.14 12.63 -13.33
CA ASP A 154 -5.62 11.57 -14.22
C ASP A 154 -4.50 10.60 -14.56
N LEU A 155 -4.79 9.30 -14.49
CA LEU A 155 -3.86 8.19 -14.77
C LEU A 155 -4.28 7.36 -16.00
N VAL A 156 -5.35 7.76 -16.68
CA VAL A 156 -5.86 7.07 -17.87
C VAL A 156 -4.85 7.16 -19.00
N GLY A 157 -4.60 6.01 -19.64
CA GLY A 157 -3.78 5.91 -20.85
C GLY A 157 -2.31 5.61 -20.63
N PHE A 158 -1.83 5.54 -19.38
CA PHE A 158 -0.41 5.24 -19.11
C PHE A 158 -0.12 3.74 -19.15
N SER A 159 -0.89 2.91 -18.45
CA SER A 159 -0.65 1.47 -18.42
C SER A 159 -0.93 0.78 -19.77
N THR A 160 -0.21 -0.30 -20.04
CA THR A 160 -0.50 -1.22 -21.13
C THR A 160 -1.58 -2.25 -20.78
N ILE A 161 -1.84 -2.44 -19.49
CA ILE A 161 -2.88 -3.32 -18.97
C ILE A 161 -4.06 -2.43 -18.58
N ALA A 162 -5.23 -2.65 -19.19
CA ALA A 162 -6.44 -1.88 -18.93
C ALA A 162 -6.21 -0.34 -18.89
N PRO A 163 -5.71 0.29 -19.97
CA PRO A 163 -5.28 1.70 -19.93
C PRO A 163 -6.37 2.71 -19.56
N ASN A 164 -7.64 2.34 -19.73
CA ASN A 164 -8.79 3.18 -19.38
C ASN A 164 -9.32 2.93 -17.96
N ASP A 165 -8.69 2.01 -17.25
CA ASP A 165 -9.10 1.53 -15.95
C ASP A 165 -7.86 1.44 -15.04
N PRO A 166 -7.24 2.59 -14.70
CA PRO A 166 -6.20 2.63 -13.69
C PRO A 166 -6.81 2.34 -12.31
N GLU A 167 -6.12 1.56 -11.51
CA GLU A 167 -6.50 1.18 -10.15
C GLU A 167 -5.37 1.57 -9.18
N PRO A 168 -5.33 2.84 -8.74
CA PRO A 168 -4.33 3.30 -7.79
C PRO A 168 -4.57 2.70 -6.41
N GLU A 169 -3.57 2.03 -5.88
CA GLU A 169 -3.58 1.38 -4.56
C GLU A 169 -2.94 2.27 -3.50
N PHE A 170 -1.66 2.50 -3.62
CA PHE A 170 -0.88 3.14 -2.57
C PHE A 170 -0.22 4.44 -3.02
N VAL A 171 -0.16 5.42 -2.10
CA VAL A 171 0.51 6.71 -2.33
C VAL A 171 1.47 7.04 -1.19
N ASP A 172 2.61 7.67 -1.53
CA ASP A 172 3.50 8.31 -0.56
C ASP A 172 4.05 9.63 -1.11
N ILE A 173 4.47 10.55 -0.25
CA ILE A 173 4.88 11.91 -0.63
C ILE A 173 6.28 12.20 -0.13
N ASN A 174 7.20 12.60 -1.02
CA ASN A 174 8.55 12.98 -0.64
C ASN A 174 8.67 14.43 -0.12
N ASN A 175 9.86 14.83 0.31
CA ASN A 175 10.11 16.17 0.83
C ASN A 175 10.03 17.31 -0.21
N LEU A 176 9.96 16.99 -1.50
CA LEU A 176 9.73 17.96 -2.58
C LEU A 176 8.24 18.13 -2.88
N GLY A 177 7.37 17.34 -2.25
CA GLY A 177 5.93 17.28 -2.53
C GLY A 177 5.60 16.50 -3.80
N GLU A 178 6.51 15.63 -4.26
CA GLU A 178 6.23 14.67 -5.32
C GLU A 178 5.52 13.45 -4.72
N ILE A 179 4.46 13.01 -5.37
CA ILE A 179 3.62 11.88 -4.97
C ILE A 179 4.02 10.69 -5.83
N VAL A 180 4.39 9.56 -5.24
CA VAL A 180 4.47 8.28 -5.94
C VAL A 180 3.17 7.51 -5.74
N VAL A 181 2.70 6.84 -6.79
CA VAL A 181 1.50 6.00 -6.76
C VAL A 181 1.77 4.67 -7.43
N THR A 182 1.30 3.60 -6.83
CA THR A 182 1.23 2.26 -7.40
C THR A 182 -0.12 2.04 -8.07
N MET A 183 -0.13 1.30 -9.16
CA MET A 183 -1.31 0.75 -9.83
C MET A 183 -1.05 -0.75 -9.96
N GLN A 184 -1.41 -1.49 -8.91
CA GLN A 184 -1.00 -2.88 -8.71
C GLN A 184 -1.39 -3.76 -9.89
N GLU A 185 -2.67 -3.90 -10.16
CA GLU A 185 -3.19 -4.76 -11.21
C GLU A 185 -2.85 -4.27 -12.63
N ASN A 186 -2.59 -2.98 -12.79
CA ASN A 186 -2.05 -2.44 -14.03
C ASN A 186 -0.54 -2.72 -14.19
N ASN A 187 0.15 -3.23 -13.17
CA ASN A 187 1.61 -3.37 -13.08
C ASN A 187 2.36 -2.09 -13.45
N TRP A 188 1.87 -0.93 -13.00
CA TRP A 188 2.35 0.38 -13.41
C TRP A 188 2.56 1.31 -12.22
N MET A 189 3.42 2.28 -12.39
CA MET A 189 3.70 3.29 -11.37
C MET A 189 3.76 4.67 -11.98
N ALA A 190 3.41 5.69 -11.20
CA ALA A 190 3.58 7.07 -11.60
C ALA A 190 4.15 7.94 -10.47
N VAL A 191 4.85 9.01 -10.86
CA VAL A 191 5.25 10.11 -9.97
C VAL A 191 4.55 11.38 -10.44
N ILE A 192 3.88 12.07 -9.51
CA ILE A 192 2.96 13.18 -9.77
C ILE A 192 3.42 14.39 -8.97
N ASP A 193 3.36 15.60 -9.53
CA ASP A 193 3.59 16.81 -8.75
C ASP A 193 2.34 17.22 -7.93
N ARG A 194 2.50 18.15 -6.99
CA ARG A 194 1.41 18.65 -6.15
C ARG A 194 0.23 19.30 -6.91
N ASN A 195 0.40 19.59 -8.19
CA ASN A 195 -0.64 20.17 -9.05
C ASN A 195 -1.37 19.12 -9.89
N GLY A 196 -1.07 17.83 -9.67
CA GLY A 196 -1.70 16.72 -10.38
C GLY A 196 -1.08 16.39 -11.74
N LYS A 197 0.08 16.98 -12.06
CA LYS A 197 0.79 16.66 -13.30
C LYS A 197 1.68 15.44 -13.11
N VAL A 198 1.50 14.42 -13.93
CA VAL A 198 2.41 13.27 -14.00
C VAL A 198 3.76 13.73 -14.56
N ILE A 199 4.84 13.50 -13.80
CA ILE A 199 6.22 13.88 -14.13
C ILE A 199 7.07 12.67 -14.54
N SER A 200 6.70 11.48 -14.11
CA SER A 200 7.28 10.21 -14.54
C SER A 200 6.23 9.11 -14.46
N GLU A 201 6.27 8.15 -15.36
CA GLU A 201 5.44 6.96 -15.33
C GLU A 201 6.17 5.79 -15.99
N PHE A 202 5.93 4.57 -15.57
CA PHE A 202 6.64 3.39 -16.09
C PHE A 202 5.96 2.08 -15.66
N ASP A 203 6.18 1.05 -16.49
CA ASP A 203 5.87 -0.34 -16.18
C ASP A 203 6.73 -0.82 -15.00
N ALA A 204 6.12 -1.40 -13.97
CA ALA A 204 6.84 -1.99 -12.84
C ALA A 204 7.72 -3.18 -13.26
N GLY A 205 7.48 -3.74 -14.43
CA GLY A 205 8.31 -4.74 -15.09
C GLY A 205 8.10 -6.16 -14.60
N LEU A 206 8.94 -7.05 -15.11
CA LEU A 206 8.87 -8.49 -14.90
C LEU A 206 10.08 -8.99 -14.11
N VAL A 207 9.90 -10.08 -13.36
CA VAL A 207 10.95 -10.76 -12.59
C VAL A 207 10.95 -12.24 -12.94
N THR A 208 12.14 -12.86 -12.97
CA THR A 208 12.28 -14.32 -12.97
C THR A 208 12.60 -14.78 -11.56
N LEU A 209 11.73 -15.60 -10.98
CA LEU A 209 11.92 -16.21 -9.66
C LEU A 209 12.58 -17.57 -9.81
N VAL A 210 13.63 -17.81 -9.05
CA VAL A 210 14.39 -19.06 -9.04
C VAL A 210 14.60 -19.53 -7.61
N GLY A 211 14.41 -20.81 -7.37
CA GLY A 211 14.55 -21.39 -6.04
C GLY A 211 13.40 -21.00 -5.12
N ILE A 212 12.19 -21.07 -5.64
CA ILE A 212 10.93 -20.91 -4.90
C ILE A 212 10.25 -22.27 -4.75
N ASP A 213 9.26 -22.33 -3.88
CA ASP A 213 8.28 -23.42 -3.86
C ASP A 213 6.99 -22.95 -4.53
N ASN A 214 6.59 -23.65 -5.59
CA ASN A 214 5.43 -23.28 -6.41
C ASN A 214 4.35 -24.39 -6.37
N LYS A 215 4.36 -25.23 -5.32
CA LYS A 215 3.44 -26.35 -5.17
C LYS A 215 2.84 -26.41 -3.78
N LYS A 216 1.53 -26.52 -3.73
CA LYS A 216 0.80 -26.76 -2.48
C LYS A 216 0.70 -28.27 -2.26
N ASP A 217 1.78 -28.92 -1.85
CA ASP A 217 1.86 -30.37 -1.68
C ASP A 217 2.21 -30.82 -0.24
N GLY A 218 2.28 -29.86 0.69
CA GLY A 218 2.62 -30.11 2.09
C GLY A 218 4.13 -30.30 2.34
N LYS A 219 4.97 -29.88 1.41
CA LYS A 219 6.43 -29.99 1.51
C LYS A 219 7.10 -28.69 1.07
N LEU A 220 7.89 -28.12 1.94
CA LEU A 220 8.74 -27.00 1.56
C LEU A 220 9.88 -27.47 0.64
N ASN A 221 9.85 -27.08 -0.63
CA ASN A 221 10.84 -27.48 -1.63
C ASN A 221 11.21 -26.31 -2.56
N MET A 222 12.18 -25.51 -2.17
CA MET A 222 12.63 -24.30 -2.88
C MET A 222 13.49 -24.61 -4.12
N VAL A 223 12.94 -25.33 -5.11
CA VAL A 223 13.66 -25.75 -6.33
C VAL A 223 12.99 -25.31 -7.63
N ASP A 224 11.77 -24.80 -7.55
CA ASP A 224 11.01 -24.40 -8.72
C ASP A 224 11.44 -23.00 -9.23
N SER A 225 10.97 -22.64 -10.42
CA SER A 225 11.14 -21.31 -11.00
C SER A 225 9.88 -20.86 -11.72
N ILE A 226 9.67 -19.56 -11.80
CA ILE A 226 8.62 -18.92 -12.59
C ILE A 226 9.28 -17.77 -13.37
N GLU A 227 9.11 -17.78 -14.68
CA GLU A 227 9.62 -16.73 -15.56
C GLU A 227 8.56 -15.67 -15.85
N ASN A 228 9.01 -14.44 -16.09
CA ASN A 228 8.16 -13.33 -16.51
C ASN A 228 6.98 -13.04 -15.58
N VAL A 229 7.24 -13.05 -14.27
CA VAL A 229 6.26 -12.68 -13.25
C VAL A 229 6.20 -11.15 -13.19
N ARG A 230 5.01 -10.56 -13.30
CA ARG A 230 4.80 -9.14 -13.05
C ARG A 230 5.08 -8.83 -11.58
N ARG A 231 5.67 -7.66 -11.29
CA ARG A 231 5.90 -7.24 -9.90
C ARG A 231 4.59 -6.96 -9.19
N GLU A 232 3.69 -6.24 -9.83
CA GLU A 232 2.41 -5.81 -9.29
C GLU A 232 2.59 -5.25 -7.86
N PRO A 233 3.28 -4.07 -7.77
CA PRO A 233 3.56 -3.47 -6.48
C PRO A 233 2.29 -2.93 -5.85
N ASP A 234 2.06 -3.29 -4.59
CA ASP A 234 1.05 -2.73 -3.73
C ASP A 234 1.62 -1.53 -2.96
N ALA A 235 2.13 -1.71 -1.74
CA ALA A 235 2.65 -0.59 -0.96
C ALA A 235 3.93 0.02 -1.54
N VAL A 236 4.07 1.34 -1.37
CA VAL A 236 5.24 2.12 -1.78
C VAL A 236 5.66 3.10 -0.70
N LYS A 237 6.98 3.28 -0.54
CA LYS A 237 7.54 4.26 0.41
C LYS A 237 8.78 4.95 -0.17
N TRP A 238 8.82 6.30 -0.11
CA TRP A 238 9.96 7.07 -0.55
C TRP A 238 11.23 6.83 0.28
N ILE A 239 12.35 6.74 -0.41
CA ILE A 239 13.72 6.71 0.14
C ILE A 239 14.41 8.00 -0.26
N GLY A 240 14.21 9.06 0.50
CA GLY A 240 14.61 10.42 0.12
C GLY A 240 13.74 10.98 -1.01
N ASN A 241 14.37 11.65 -2.00
CA ASN A 241 13.62 12.33 -3.07
C ASN A 241 13.76 11.67 -4.45
N ASP A 242 14.62 10.66 -4.59
CA ASP A 242 14.96 10.09 -5.88
C ASP A 242 14.68 8.60 -6.00
N HIS A 243 14.45 7.93 -4.87
CA HIS A 243 14.20 6.49 -4.82
C HIS A 243 12.99 6.17 -3.95
N PHE A 244 12.39 5.02 -4.19
CA PHE A 244 11.34 4.47 -3.33
C PHE A 244 11.42 2.94 -3.34
N ALA A 245 10.94 2.32 -2.28
CA ALA A 245 10.78 0.88 -2.15
C ALA A 245 9.33 0.49 -2.40
N THR A 246 9.12 -0.69 -2.96
CA THR A 246 7.80 -1.31 -3.14
C THR A 246 7.76 -2.70 -2.53
N ALA A 247 6.64 -3.07 -1.93
CA ALA A 247 6.27 -4.44 -1.66
C ALA A 247 5.48 -4.96 -2.87
N ASN A 248 5.82 -6.16 -3.37
CA ASN A 248 5.27 -6.66 -4.63
C ASN A 248 4.35 -7.85 -4.34
N GLU A 249 3.15 -7.57 -3.90
CA GLU A 249 2.15 -8.56 -3.52
C GLU A 249 1.65 -9.35 -4.72
N GLY A 250 1.14 -8.62 -5.70
CA GLY A 250 0.64 -9.14 -6.95
C GLY A 250 -0.82 -9.54 -6.97
N ASP A 251 -1.33 -9.69 -8.18
CA ASP A 251 -2.63 -10.27 -8.45
C ASP A 251 -2.49 -11.67 -9.06
N TYR A 252 -3.32 -12.59 -8.59
CA TYR A 252 -3.20 -14.00 -8.92
C TYR A 252 -3.77 -14.38 -10.29
N LYS A 253 -4.74 -13.64 -10.85
CA LYS A 253 -5.63 -14.17 -11.88
C LYS A 253 -5.47 -13.60 -13.29
N HIS A 254 -4.57 -12.67 -13.52
CA HIS A 254 -4.38 -12.07 -14.84
C HIS A 254 -3.74 -13.03 -15.86
N GLU A 255 -4.28 -13.02 -17.07
CA GLU A 255 -3.76 -13.74 -18.22
C GLU A 255 -3.21 -12.78 -19.28
N ALA A 256 -1.98 -12.27 -19.11
CA ALA A 256 -1.30 -11.56 -20.17
C ALA A 256 -0.48 -12.52 -21.04
N PRO A 257 -0.56 -12.43 -22.39
CA PRO A 257 0.21 -13.29 -23.28
C PRO A 257 1.72 -13.17 -23.04
N GLY A 258 2.39 -14.33 -22.88
CA GLY A 258 3.84 -14.40 -22.69
C GLY A 258 4.33 -14.09 -21.27
N GLN A 259 3.43 -13.87 -20.33
CA GLN A 259 3.74 -13.66 -18.92
C GLN A 259 3.28 -14.84 -18.07
N ALA A 260 3.78 -14.92 -16.83
CA ALA A 260 3.27 -15.88 -15.86
C ALA A 260 1.79 -15.61 -15.59
N LYS A 261 1.00 -16.66 -15.42
CA LYS A 261 -0.43 -16.54 -15.09
C LYS A 261 -0.69 -15.94 -13.71
N ARG A 262 0.35 -15.88 -12.88
CA ARG A 262 0.32 -15.38 -11.52
C ARG A 262 1.16 -14.12 -11.46
N GLY A 263 0.59 -13.05 -10.93
CA GLY A 263 1.31 -11.84 -10.59
C GLY A 263 1.99 -11.95 -9.22
N GLY A 264 2.66 -10.88 -8.82
CA GLY A 264 3.40 -10.78 -7.57
C GLY A 264 4.78 -11.43 -7.63
N SER A 265 5.82 -10.61 -7.53
CA SER A 265 7.18 -11.13 -7.56
C SER A 265 7.63 -11.74 -6.23
N ARG A 266 6.74 -11.88 -5.24
CA ARG A 266 6.97 -12.48 -3.93
C ARG A 266 8.11 -11.84 -3.14
N GLY A 267 8.47 -10.63 -3.51
CA GLY A 267 9.61 -9.88 -3.00
C GLY A 267 9.35 -8.39 -2.95
N TRP A 268 10.42 -7.63 -2.95
CA TRP A 268 10.36 -6.19 -2.89
C TRP A 268 11.44 -5.57 -3.78
N THR A 269 11.21 -4.33 -4.22
CA THR A 269 12.07 -3.66 -5.19
C THR A 269 12.41 -2.25 -4.72
N ILE A 270 13.61 -1.75 -5.02
CA ILE A 270 13.94 -0.32 -4.95
C ILE A 270 13.99 0.22 -6.36
N PHE A 271 13.19 1.22 -6.64
CA PHE A 271 13.20 1.98 -7.88
C PHE A 271 13.83 3.35 -7.69
N ASN A 272 14.44 3.86 -8.75
CA ASN A 272 14.62 5.28 -8.94
C ASN A 272 13.33 5.87 -9.51
N LYS A 273 13.02 7.13 -9.22
CA LYS A 273 11.79 7.81 -9.69
C LYS A 273 11.65 7.90 -11.22
N ASN A 274 12.69 7.56 -11.99
CA ASN A 274 12.65 7.44 -13.44
C ASN A 274 12.30 6.02 -13.93
N GLY A 275 11.95 5.09 -13.03
CA GLY A 275 11.58 3.72 -13.34
C GLY A 275 12.74 2.71 -13.39
N SER A 276 14.00 3.15 -13.24
CA SER A 276 15.10 2.19 -13.20
C SER A 276 15.14 1.43 -11.88
N VAL A 277 15.28 0.10 -11.96
CA VAL A 277 15.45 -0.77 -10.80
C VAL A 277 16.85 -0.60 -10.22
N VAL A 278 16.92 -0.30 -8.94
CA VAL A 278 18.17 -0.14 -8.17
C VAL A 278 18.51 -1.42 -7.41
N TYR A 279 17.49 -2.06 -6.84
CA TYR A 279 17.59 -3.34 -6.14
C TYR A 279 16.33 -4.18 -6.40
N GLU A 280 16.53 -5.49 -6.51
CA GLU A 280 15.46 -6.48 -6.62
C GLU A 280 15.76 -7.64 -5.68
N SER A 281 14.86 -7.93 -4.76
CA SER A 281 15.04 -9.04 -3.82
C SER A 281 14.92 -10.41 -4.49
N GLY A 282 14.18 -10.50 -5.58
CA GLY A 282 13.86 -11.77 -6.22
C GLY A 282 13.28 -12.75 -5.20
N SER A 283 13.75 -13.99 -5.22
CA SER A 283 13.33 -15.02 -4.27
C SER A 283 14.05 -14.97 -2.91
N SER A 284 14.99 -14.04 -2.68
CA SER A 284 15.81 -14.04 -1.45
C SER A 284 14.97 -13.77 -0.21
N TYR A 285 13.98 -12.88 -0.30
CA TYR A 285 13.08 -12.56 0.81
C TYR A 285 12.22 -13.76 1.20
N GLU A 286 11.54 -14.38 0.24
CA GLU A 286 10.72 -15.58 0.46
C GLU A 286 11.56 -16.73 1.06
N ARG A 287 12.76 -16.95 0.55
CA ARG A 287 13.68 -17.97 1.06
C ARG A 287 14.14 -17.70 2.49
N ALA A 288 14.39 -16.43 2.84
CA ALA A 288 14.75 -16.05 4.20
C ALA A 288 13.63 -16.34 5.18
N LEU A 289 12.39 -15.97 4.84
CA LEU A 289 11.21 -16.25 5.65
C LEU A 289 10.94 -17.76 5.79
N ALA A 290 11.03 -18.51 4.69
CA ALA A 290 10.90 -19.96 4.72
C ALA A 290 11.95 -20.63 5.59
N SER A 291 13.21 -20.18 5.52
CA SER A 291 14.32 -20.67 6.35
C SER A 291 14.12 -20.36 7.84
N ALA A 292 13.43 -19.28 8.16
CA ALA A 292 13.06 -18.89 9.52
C ALA A 292 11.78 -19.60 10.04
N GLY A 293 11.13 -20.41 9.20
CA GLY A 293 9.93 -21.19 9.57
C GLY A 293 8.59 -20.49 9.30
N TYR A 294 8.60 -19.40 8.52
CA TYR A 294 7.41 -18.59 8.19
C TYR A 294 6.88 -18.88 6.78
N TRP A 295 6.90 -20.16 6.34
CA TRP A 295 6.39 -20.53 5.02
C TRP A 295 4.87 -20.73 5.00
N PRO A 296 4.12 -19.99 4.17
CA PRO A 296 2.68 -20.15 4.04
C PRO A 296 2.31 -21.19 2.97
N GLU A 297 2.44 -22.47 3.26
CA GLU A 297 2.22 -23.60 2.33
C GLU A 297 0.91 -23.49 1.52
N LYS A 298 -0.15 -22.95 2.11
CA LYS A 298 -1.45 -22.76 1.42
C LYS A 298 -1.38 -21.76 0.27
N ARG A 299 -0.33 -20.94 0.24
CA ARG A 299 -0.12 -19.90 -0.77
C ARG A 299 0.99 -20.24 -1.77
N ALA A 300 1.65 -21.40 -1.63
CA ALA A 300 2.78 -21.83 -2.46
C ALA A 300 2.52 -21.69 -3.97
N GLU A 301 1.37 -22.17 -4.45
CA GLU A 301 0.98 -22.08 -5.86
C GLU A 301 0.31 -20.77 -6.26
N LYS A 302 0.20 -19.82 -5.32
CA LYS A 302 -0.39 -18.51 -5.53
C LYS A 302 0.70 -17.42 -5.45
N LYS A 303 0.63 -16.59 -4.44
CA LYS A 303 1.49 -15.42 -4.24
C LYS A 303 2.62 -15.63 -3.20
N GLY A 304 2.80 -16.85 -2.67
CA GLY A 304 3.85 -17.20 -1.71
C GLY A 304 3.70 -16.45 -0.39
N VAL A 305 4.73 -15.70 0.03
CA VAL A 305 4.75 -14.97 1.31
C VAL A 305 3.96 -13.68 1.30
N GLU A 306 3.57 -13.18 0.14
CA GLU A 306 2.79 -11.97 -0.10
C GLU A 306 3.36 -10.75 0.64
N PRO A 307 4.39 -10.10 0.06
CA PRO A 307 4.87 -8.81 0.56
C PRO A 307 3.83 -7.73 0.22
N GLU A 308 3.21 -7.16 1.24
CA GLU A 308 2.08 -6.23 1.10
C GLU A 308 2.42 -4.83 1.62
N SER A 309 3.27 -4.72 2.63
CA SER A 309 3.59 -3.44 3.23
C SER A 309 5.09 -3.13 3.21
N VAL A 310 5.43 -1.85 3.08
CA VAL A 310 6.80 -1.35 3.15
C VAL A 310 6.87 -0.03 3.91
N GLU A 311 7.86 0.10 4.80
CA GLU A 311 8.16 1.34 5.52
C GLU A 311 9.66 1.62 5.53
N VAL A 312 10.03 2.90 5.58
CA VAL A 312 11.42 3.36 5.59
C VAL A 312 11.66 4.29 6.78
N ALA A 313 12.66 3.97 7.58
CA ALA A 313 13.03 4.81 8.70
C ALA A 313 14.55 4.97 8.83
N ILE A 314 14.99 6.06 9.46
CA ILE A 314 16.39 6.33 9.77
C ILE A 314 16.54 6.38 11.29
N TYR A 315 17.41 5.52 11.83
CA TYR A 315 17.78 5.50 13.24
C TYR A 315 19.28 5.78 13.37
N GLY A 316 19.63 6.93 13.94
CA GLY A 316 20.99 7.44 13.91
C GLY A 316 21.46 7.68 12.47
N ASP A 317 22.55 7.03 12.08
CA ASP A 317 23.11 7.11 10.72
C ASP A 317 22.71 5.92 9.83
N THR A 318 21.79 5.07 10.30
CA THR A 318 21.41 3.86 9.59
C THR A 318 19.97 3.97 9.06
N ARG A 319 19.84 3.77 7.75
CA ARG A 319 18.53 3.60 7.11
C ARG A 319 18.10 2.14 7.20
N TYR A 320 16.86 1.96 7.53
CA TYR A 320 16.16 0.66 7.53
C TYR A 320 15.00 0.68 6.57
N ILE A 321 14.77 -0.45 5.92
CA ILE A 321 13.56 -0.74 5.14
C ILE A 321 12.90 -1.93 5.82
N PHE A 322 11.63 -1.78 6.13
CA PHE A 322 10.79 -2.82 6.72
C PHE A 322 9.85 -3.32 5.65
N VAL A 323 9.82 -4.62 5.41
CA VAL A 323 8.92 -5.24 4.43
C VAL A 323 8.05 -6.25 5.16
N GLY A 324 6.76 -5.99 5.17
CA GLY A 324 5.78 -6.90 5.75
C GLY A 324 5.38 -7.98 4.75
N ALA A 325 5.33 -9.22 5.21
CA ALA A 325 4.83 -10.35 4.45
C ALA A 325 3.56 -10.87 5.14
N GLU A 326 2.40 -10.53 4.58
CA GLU A 326 1.09 -10.77 5.19
C GLU A 326 0.88 -12.25 5.50
N ARG A 327 0.99 -13.10 4.50
CA ARG A 327 0.70 -14.54 4.66
C ARG A 327 1.79 -15.30 5.43
N ALA A 328 2.98 -14.74 5.52
CA ALA A 328 4.05 -15.28 6.35
C ALA A 328 3.98 -14.78 7.81
N ASN A 329 3.14 -13.77 8.12
CA ASN A 329 3.06 -13.12 9.43
C ASN A 329 4.44 -12.67 9.95
N ALA A 330 5.23 -12.05 9.09
CA ALA A 330 6.60 -11.68 9.38
C ALA A 330 6.97 -10.34 8.76
N ILE A 331 7.96 -9.67 9.35
CA ILE A 331 8.53 -8.43 8.84
C ILE A 331 10.02 -8.64 8.60
N GLY A 332 10.49 -8.46 7.37
CA GLY A 332 11.91 -8.37 7.05
C GLY A 332 12.44 -6.99 7.36
N VAL A 333 13.59 -6.91 8.05
CA VAL A 333 14.22 -5.64 8.42
C VAL A 333 15.59 -5.53 7.73
N TYR A 334 15.70 -4.63 6.78
CA TYR A 334 16.89 -4.46 5.98
C TYR A 334 17.66 -3.20 6.37
N LYS A 335 18.98 -3.31 6.58
CA LYS A 335 19.88 -2.15 6.57
C LYS A 335 20.12 -1.73 5.13
N ALA A 336 19.81 -0.49 4.79
CA ALA A 336 19.80 0.00 3.42
C ALA A 336 20.56 1.32 3.23
N ASN A 337 21.73 1.46 3.86
CA ASN A 337 22.62 2.60 3.60
C ASN A 337 23.18 2.54 2.17
N ASP A 338 23.51 1.34 1.67
CA ASP A 338 23.71 1.08 0.25
C ASP A 338 22.41 0.53 -0.35
N LEU A 339 21.72 1.35 -1.16
CA LEU A 339 20.46 0.96 -1.78
C LEU A 339 20.60 -0.15 -2.82
N LYS A 340 21.82 -0.44 -3.30
CA LYS A 340 22.07 -1.52 -4.25
C LYS A 340 22.27 -2.88 -3.58
N ASN A 341 22.62 -2.87 -2.28
CA ASN A 341 22.93 -4.06 -1.51
C ASN A 341 22.34 -3.95 -0.09
N PRO A 342 21.01 -3.88 0.09
CA PRO A 342 20.42 -3.89 1.42
C PRO A 342 20.68 -5.24 2.10
N GLU A 343 20.96 -5.20 3.40
CA GLU A 343 21.31 -6.35 4.24
C GLU A 343 20.15 -6.69 5.18
N LEU A 344 19.60 -7.91 5.08
CA LEU A 344 18.55 -8.45 5.95
C LEU A 344 19.11 -8.79 7.33
#